data_23776b65308089cf58ef762e47173301
#
_entry.id   23776b65308089cf58ef762e47173301
#
_cell.length_a   1.000
_cell.length_b   1.000
_cell.length_c   1.000
_cell.angle_alpha   90.00
_cell.angle_beta   90.00
_cell.angle_gamma   90.00
#
_symmetry.space_group_name_H-M   'P 1'
#
loop_
_entity.id
_entity.type
_entity.pdbx_description
1 polymer ?
#
loop_
_entity_poly.entity_id
_entity_poly.type
_entity_poly.pdbx_seq_one_letter_code
_entity_poly.pdbx_strand_id
1 'polypeptide(L)'
;MRQKAEKYADVYRAVSCADKPWSERKQSTPGYMTVYLALVMGILLSLILAVLTAVRISTIRMYIECCADMALDSALAEYHREMLDQYDLFFIDTAYQTGDPSYHRTEEHIFRYMERNLRPQEEFPTAGAKDLLGLSTEAVELLQAGVATDDGGTVLQYHIVQYMKDISGLSLAETLLEQGNQLEDLQGRDLEAEWDLSLIHISEP
;
A
#
# COMPACT_ATOMS: atom_id res chain seq x y z
N MET A 1 96.38 30.65 5.51
CA MET A 1 95.19 30.87 6.40
C MET A 1 93.86 30.98 5.68
N ARG A 2 93.84 31.31 4.38
CA ARG A 2 92.61 31.46 3.58
C ARG A 2 91.87 30.16 3.33
N GLN A 3 92.54 29.05 3.10
CA GLN A 3 91.93 27.76 2.79
C GLN A 3 91.15 27.10 3.97
N LYS A 4 91.43 27.43 5.22
CA LYS A 4 90.70 26.93 6.37
C LYS A 4 89.34 27.63 6.58
N ALA A 5 89.30 28.91 6.23
CA ALA A 5 88.10 29.70 6.35
C ALA A 5 87.03 29.29 5.34
N GLU A 6 87.38 28.93 4.12
CA GLU A 6 86.46 28.43 3.09
C GLU A 6 85.85 27.07 3.48
N LYS A 7 86.64 26.17 4.01
CA LYS A 7 86.17 24.86 4.44
C LYS A 7 85.18 24.93 5.61
N TYR A 8 85.27 25.90 6.49
CA TYR A 8 84.35 26.13 7.56
C TYR A 8 83.06 26.81 7.04
N ALA A 9 83.17 27.70 6.02
CA ALA A 9 82.00 28.32 5.41
C ALA A 9 81.10 27.29 4.69
N ASP A 10 81.71 26.30 4.00
CA ASP A 10 80.96 25.24 3.34
C ASP A 10 80.30 24.26 4.30
N VAL A 11 80.94 23.98 5.44
CA VAL A 11 80.37 23.15 6.53
C VAL A 11 79.18 23.88 7.18
N TYR A 12 79.30 25.17 7.42
CA TYR A 12 78.14 25.96 7.98
C TYR A 12 77.04 26.08 6.97
N ARG A 13 77.28 26.15 5.69
CA ARG A 13 76.25 26.19 4.66
C ARG A 13 75.55 24.84 4.49
N ALA A 14 76.30 23.73 4.62
CA ALA A 14 75.73 22.39 4.59
C ALA A 14 74.84 22.09 5.83
N VAL A 15 75.28 22.58 7.03
CA VAL A 15 74.49 22.44 8.25
C VAL A 15 73.23 23.31 8.25
N SER A 16 73.32 24.55 7.69
CA SER A 16 72.15 25.45 7.58
C SER A 16 71.10 24.96 6.58
N CYS A 17 71.45 24.09 5.66
CA CYS A 17 70.54 23.46 4.73
C CYS A 17 69.79 22.23 5.36
N ALA A 18 70.33 21.71 6.49
CA ALA A 18 69.72 20.55 7.15
C ALA A 18 68.62 20.91 8.15
N ASP A 19 68.56 22.17 8.62
CA ASP A 19 67.53 22.64 9.55
C ASP A 19 66.36 23.29 8.80
N LYS A 20 65.74 22.63 7.85
CA LYS A 20 64.36 22.94 7.53
C LYS A 20 63.47 22.31 8.61
N PRO A 21 62.75 23.16 9.35
CA PRO A 21 61.86 22.64 10.40
C PRO A 21 60.89 21.66 9.78
N TRP A 22 60.68 20.53 10.44
CA TRP A 22 59.76 19.46 10.07
C TRP A 22 58.30 19.94 9.97
N SER A 23 58.01 21.21 10.31
CA SER A 23 56.67 21.79 10.39
C SER A 23 56.05 22.24 9.05
N GLU A 24 56.76 22.16 7.91
CA GLU A 24 56.21 22.52 6.61
C GLU A 24 56.10 21.39 5.60
N ARG A 25 56.07 20.16 6.07
CA ARG A 25 55.56 19.13 5.20
C ARG A 25 54.03 19.28 5.21
N LYS A 26 53.50 20.19 4.38
CA LYS A 26 52.05 20.15 3.99
C LYS A 26 51.81 18.73 3.53
N GLN A 27 51.25 17.92 4.40
CA GLN A 27 50.63 16.67 4.00
C GLN A 27 49.49 17.08 3.07
N SER A 28 49.81 17.09 1.78
CA SER A 28 48.78 17.14 0.74
C SER A 28 47.97 15.85 0.92
N THR A 29 46.84 15.94 1.54
CA THR A 29 45.83 14.89 1.61
C THR A 29 44.71 15.17 0.60
N PRO A 30 45.00 15.38 -0.71
CA PRO A 30 43.94 15.59 -1.69
C PRO A 30 43.21 14.29 -1.99
N GLY A 31 43.85 13.12 -1.83
CA GLY A 31 43.25 11.82 -2.15
C GLY A 31 42.22 11.34 -1.11
N TYR A 32 42.43 11.61 0.17
CA TYR A 32 41.52 11.19 1.20
C TYR A 32 40.16 11.91 1.14
N MET A 33 40.18 13.22 0.89
CA MET A 33 38.96 14.02 0.75
C MET A 33 38.14 13.62 -0.47
N THR A 34 38.76 13.30 -1.58
CA THR A 34 38.04 12.85 -2.79
C THR A 34 37.42 11.47 -2.60
N VAL A 35 38.12 10.54 -1.96
CA VAL A 35 37.59 9.21 -1.63
C VAL A 35 36.42 9.32 -0.64
N TYR A 36 36.57 10.13 0.40
CA TYR A 36 35.50 10.38 1.36
C TYR A 36 34.27 10.99 0.69
N LEU A 37 34.43 12.01 -0.13
CA LEU A 37 33.34 12.65 -0.87
C LEU A 37 32.65 11.66 -1.81
N ALA A 38 33.40 10.85 -2.55
CA ALA A 38 32.84 9.82 -3.44
C ALA A 38 32.03 8.78 -2.67
N LEU A 39 32.50 8.35 -1.50
CA LEU A 39 31.79 7.40 -0.64
C LEU A 39 30.48 8.01 -0.11
N VAL A 40 30.51 9.24 0.40
CA VAL A 40 29.31 9.93 0.88
C VAL A 40 28.31 10.12 -0.26
N MET A 41 28.76 10.55 -1.44
CA MET A 41 27.88 10.68 -2.62
C MET A 41 27.31 9.33 -3.05
N GLY A 42 28.07 8.25 -2.98
CA GLY A 42 27.58 6.88 -3.25
C GLY A 42 26.49 6.45 -2.29
N ILE A 43 26.66 6.70 -0.99
CA ILE A 43 25.65 6.39 0.02
C ILE A 43 24.38 7.23 -0.21
N LEU A 44 24.51 8.54 -0.46
CA LEU A 44 23.36 9.41 -0.72
C LEU A 44 22.60 8.98 -1.97
N LEU A 45 23.31 8.66 -3.06
CA LEU A 45 22.70 8.17 -4.29
C LEU A 45 21.97 6.85 -4.06
N SER A 46 22.58 5.92 -3.34
CA SER A 46 21.95 4.64 -2.96
C SER A 46 20.68 4.84 -2.15
N LEU A 47 20.69 5.78 -1.19
CA LEU A 47 19.51 6.12 -0.40
C LEU A 47 18.39 6.69 -1.28
N ILE A 48 18.71 7.61 -2.18
CA ILE A 48 17.72 8.19 -3.10
C ILE A 48 17.10 7.12 -3.99
N LEU A 49 17.92 6.22 -4.56
CA LEU A 49 17.43 5.12 -5.39
C LEU A 49 16.55 4.15 -4.60
N ALA A 50 16.89 3.86 -3.34
CA ALA A 50 16.09 3.01 -2.47
C ALA A 50 14.71 3.64 -2.20
N VAL A 51 14.66 4.95 -1.90
CA VAL A 51 13.40 5.67 -1.69
C VAL A 51 12.55 5.70 -2.95
N LEU A 52 13.15 5.99 -4.11
CA LEU A 52 12.43 5.99 -5.39
C LEU A 52 11.85 4.62 -5.72
N THR A 53 12.59 3.54 -5.44
CA THR A 53 12.10 2.17 -5.64
C THR A 53 10.92 1.86 -4.71
N ALA A 54 11.01 2.23 -3.43
CA ALA A 54 9.93 2.04 -2.47
C ALA A 54 8.66 2.79 -2.86
N VAL A 55 8.78 4.05 -3.28
CA VAL A 55 7.66 4.86 -3.77
C VAL A 55 7.03 4.23 -5.01
N ARG A 56 7.85 3.77 -5.96
CA ARG A 56 7.34 3.10 -7.16
C ARG A 56 6.52 1.85 -6.83
N ILE A 57 7.02 0.99 -5.94
CA ILE A 57 6.31 -0.23 -5.51
C ILE A 57 4.99 0.12 -4.83
N SER A 58 4.99 1.10 -3.94
CA SER A 58 3.76 1.55 -3.25
C SER A 58 2.72 2.12 -4.22
N THR A 59 3.17 2.91 -5.21
CA THR A 59 2.29 3.48 -6.24
C THR A 59 1.68 2.38 -7.12
N ILE A 60 2.48 1.39 -7.54
CA ILE A 60 2.00 0.24 -8.34
C ILE A 60 0.93 -0.52 -7.57
N ARG A 61 1.18 -0.82 -6.28
CA ARG A 61 0.20 -1.53 -5.44
C ARG A 61 -1.13 -0.80 -5.36
N MET A 62 -1.11 0.48 -5.00
CA MET A 62 -2.31 1.31 -4.92
C MET A 62 -3.05 1.40 -6.26
N TYR A 63 -2.32 1.50 -7.37
CA TYR A 63 -2.90 1.58 -8.69
C TYR A 63 -3.59 0.26 -9.09
N ILE A 64 -2.97 -0.89 -8.82
CA ILE A 64 -3.55 -2.21 -9.07
C ILE A 64 -4.82 -2.41 -8.22
N GLU A 65 -4.78 -2.06 -6.93
CA GLU A 65 -5.95 -2.13 -6.05
C GLU A 65 -7.12 -1.29 -6.60
N CYS A 66 -6.85 -0.05 -6.99
CA CYS A 66 -7.87 0.82 -7.59
C CYS A 66 -8.43 0.27 -8.91
N CYS A 67 -7.58 -0.27 -9.79
CA CYS A 67 -8.02 -0.89 -11.04
C CYS A 67 -8.83 -2.16 -10.80
N ALA A 68 -8.46 -2.96 -9.79
CA ALA A 68 -9.20 -4.16 -9.41
C ALA A 68 -10.58 -3.81 -8.85
N ASP A 69 -10.68 -2.82 -7.97
CA ASP A 69 -11.96 -2.33 -7.44
C ASP A 69 -12.87 -1.85 -8.57
N MET A 70 -12.35 -1.02 -9.48
CA MET A 70 -13.14 -0.55 -10.64
C MET A 70 -13.57 -1.70 -11.58
N ALA A 71 -12.73 -2.72 -11.75
CA ALA A 71 -13.06 -3.88 -12.56
C ALA A 71 -14.16 -4.72 -11.90
N LEU A 72 -14.07 -4.92 -10.59
CA LEU A 72 -15.11 -5.62 -9.81
C LEU A 72 -16.41 -4.86 -9.79
N ASP A 73 -16.39 -3.55 -9.56
CA ASP A 73 -17.59 -2.70 -9.61
C ASP A 73 -18.27 -2.75 -10.98
N SER A 74 -17.46 -2.78 -12.07
CA SER A 74 -17.98 -2.93 -13.42
C SER A 74 -18.62 -4.29 -13.66
N ALA A 75 -18.02 -5.36 -13.13
CA ALA A 75 -18.59 -6.71 -13.21
C ALA A 75 -19.87 -6.83 -12.35
N LEU A 76 -19.91 -6.20 -11.18
CA LEU A 76 -21.10 -6.16 -10.33
C LEU A 76 -22.23 -5.34 -10.96
N ALA A 77 -21.91 -4.36 -11.81
CA ALA A 77 -22.92 -3.61 -12.57
C ALA A 77 -23.61 -4.44 -13.67
N GLU A 78 -23.09 -5.62 -14.01
CA GLU A 78 -23.71 -6.60 -14.91
C GLU A 78 -24.69 -7.53 -14.17
N TYR A 79 -25.44 -6.96 -13.23
CA TYR A 79 -26.42 -7.70 -12.44
C TYR A 79 -27.68 -8.06 -13.23
N HIS A 80 -28.40 -9.11 -12.79
CA HIS A 80 -29.66 -9.54 -13.38
C HIS A 80 -30.79 -8.57 -13.01
N ARG A 81 -31.12 -7.68 -13.95
CA ARG A 81 -32.08 -6.59 -13.69
C ARG A 81 -33.46 -7.09 -13.28
N GLU A 82 -33.99 -8.13 -13.91
CA GLU A 82 -35.32 -8.64 -13.60
C GLU A 82 -35.40 -9.21 -12.17
N MET A 83 -34.36 -9.83 -11.67
CA MET A 83 -34.30 -10.32 -10.29
C MET A 83 -34.26 -9.18 -9.28
N LEU A 84 -33.56 -8.09 -9.61
CA LEU A 84 -33.52 -6.92 -8.76
C LEU A 84 -34.86 -6.17 -8.78
N ASP A 85 -35.45 -5.93 -9.98
CA ASP A 85 -36.68 -5.14 -10.13
C ASP A 85 -37.92 -5.83 -9.55
N GLN A 86 -37.96 -7.18 -9.61
CA GLN A 86 -39.13 -7.93 -9.14
C GLN A 86 -39.02 -8.41 -7.69
N TYR A 87 -37.79 -8.73 -7.24
CA TYR A 87 -37.60 -9.43 -5.96
C TYR A 87 -36.60 -8.72 -5.06
N ASP A 88 -36.03 -7.57 -5.48
CA ASP A 88 -34.95 -6.85 -4.81
C ASP A 88 -33.73 -7.75 -4.48
N LEU A 89 -33.52 -8.80 -5.29
CA LEU A 89 -32.44 -9.74 -5.13
C LEU A 89 -31.30 -9.39 -6.09
N PHE A 90 -30.12 -9.18 -5.55
CA PHE A 90 -28.94 -8.85 -6.31
C PHE A 90 -28.15 -10.11 -6.68
N PHE A 91 -28.16 -10.47 -7.98
CA PHE A 91 -27.40 -11.58 -8.54
C PHE A 91 -26.74 -11.14 -9.85
N ILE A 92 -25.56 -11.70 -10.14
CA ILE A 92 -24.88 -11.49 -11.41
C ILE A 92 -25.39 -12.55 -12.41
N ASP A 93 -25.69 -12.14 -13.65
CA ASP A 93 -26.04 -13.06 -14.72
C ASP A 93 -24.79 -13.66 -15.35
N THR A 94 -24.38 -14.85 -14.88
CA THR A 94 -23.21 -15.57 -15.44
C THR A 94 -23.47 -16.15 -16.85
N ALA A 95 -24.72 -16.15 -17.33
CA ALA A 95 -25.07 -16.58 -18.67
C ALA A 95 -24.91 -15.48 -19.71
N TYR A 96 -24.88 -14.20 -19.29
CA TYR A 96 -24.74 -13.05 -20.19
C TYR A 96 -25.65 -13.14 -21.42
N GLN A 97 -26.92 -13.50 -21.20
CA GLN A 97 -27.97 -13.69 -22.22
C GLN A 97 -27.71 -14.82 -23.25
N THR A 98 -26.69 -15.65 -23.05
CA THR A 98 -26.41 -16.78 -23.98
C THR A 98 -27.11 -18.06 -23.62
N GLY A 99 -27.72 -18.15 -22.44
CA GLY A 99 -28.44 -19.33 -21.96
C GLY A 99 -27.58 -20.39 -21.28
N ASP A 100 -26.25 -20.27 -21.34
CA ASP A 100 -25.29 -21.18 -20.69
C ASP A 100 -24.55 -20.46 -19.56
N PRO A 101 -24.81 -20.74 -18.28
CA PRO A 101 -24.08 -20.13 -17.17
C PRO A 101 -22.64 -20.63 -17.13
N SER A 102 -21.69 -19.69 -17.07
CA SER A 102 -20.26 -20.01 -17.03
C SER A 102 -19.48 -18.99 -16.22
N TYR A 103 -18.80 -19.43 -15.19
CA TYR A 103 -17.88 -18.59 -14.42
C TYR A 103 -16.72 -18.04 -15.25
N HIS A 104 -16.28 -18.81 -16.24
CA HIS A 104 -15.20 -18.40 -17.13
C HIS A 104 -15.53 -17.11 -17.91
N ARG A 105 -16.81 -16.87 -18.21
CA ARG A 105 -17.23 -15.60 -18.84
C ARG A 105 -17.11 -14.42 -17.88
N THR A 106 -17.49 -14.64 -16.63
CA THR A 106 -17.33 -13.60 -15.60
C THR A 106 -15.85 -13.28 -15.37
N GLU A 107 -14.98 -14.28 -15.35
CA GLU A 107 -13.53 -14.09 -15.30
C GLU A 107 -13.01 -13.30 -16.50
N GLU A 108 -13.50 -13.62 -17.70
CA GLU A 108 -13.13 -12.92 -18.93
C GLU A 108 -13.61 -11.45 -18.92
N HIS A 109 -14.81 -11.17 -18.40
CA HIS A 109 -15.32 -9.81 -18.25
C HIS A 109 -14.49 -9.01 -17.25
N ILE A 110 -14.21 -9.57 -16.07
CA ILE A 110 -13.33 -8.93 -15.05
C ILE A 110 -11.94 -8.69 -15.64
N PHE A 111 -11.38 -9.68 -16.35
CA PHE A 111 -10.09 -9.55 -17.02
C PHE A 111 -10.10 -8.38 -18.02
N ARG A 112 -11.14 -8.27 -18.84
CA ARG A 112 -11.28 -7.20 -19.83
C ARG A 112 -11.41 -5.83 -19.17
N TYR A 113 -12.17 -5.71 -18.07
CA TYR A 113 -12.27 -4.46 -17.31
C TYR A 113 -10.94 -4.09 -16.65
N MET A 114 -10.22 -5.07 -16.10
CA MET A 114 -8.91 -4.87 -15.53
C MET A 114 -7.89 -4.37 -16.57
N GLU A 115 -7.80 -5.04 -17.72
CA GLU A 115 -6.91 -4.64 -18.82
C GLU A 115 -7.25 -3.22 -19.32
N ARG A 116 -8.53 -2.91 -19.48
CA ARG A 116 -8.99 -1.58 -19.90
C ARG A 116 -8.56 -0.48 -18.94
N ASN A 117 -8.61 -0.73 -17.65
CA ASN A 117 -8.19 0.21 -16.63
C ASN A 117 -6.66 0.31 -16.52
N LEU A 118 -5.94 -0.79 -16.72
CA LEU A 118 -4.47 -0.79 -16.71
C LEU A 118 -3.87 -0.16 -17.95
N ARG A 119 -4.54 -0.30 -19.13
CA ARG A 119 -4.06 0.20 -20.41
C ARG A 119 -5.04 1.16 -21.09
N PRO A 120 -5.34 2.31 -20.47
CA PRO A 120 -6.33 3.25 -21.00
C PRO A 120 -5.95 3.82 -22.38
N GLN A 121 -4.69 3.72 -22.80
CA GLN A 121 -4.24 4.20 -24.11
C GLN A 121 -4.77 3.37 -25.27
N GLU A 122 -4.94 2.08 -25.09
CA GLU A 122 -5.45 1.21 -26.15
C GLU A 122 -6.92 1.51 -26.47
N GLU A 123 -7.70 1.85 -25.45
CA GLU A 123 -9.12 2.16 -25.58
C GLU A 123 -9.37 3.63 -25.94
N PHE A 124 -8.58 4.56 -25.39
CA PHE A 124 -8.75 6.00 -25.53
C PHE A 124 -7.46 6.69 -26.01
N PRO A 125 -7.03 6.45 -27.26
CA PRO A 125 -5.76 6.99 -27.78
C PRO A 125 -5.74 8.51 -27.83
N THR A 126 -6.92 9.16 -27.90
CA THR A 126 -7.07 10.62 -27.99
C THR A 126 -7.09 11.30 -26.63
N ALA A 127 -7.30 10.59 -25.54
CA ALA A 127 -7.43 11.17 -24.19
C ALA A 127 -6.08 11.59 -23.56
N GLY A 128 -4.95 11.36 -24.24
CA GLY A 128 -3.61 11.70 -23.72
C GLY A 128 -3.19 10.87 -22.49
N ALA A 129 -3.94 9.82 -22.18
CA ALA A 129 -3.56 8.86 -21.15
C ALA A 129 -2.25 8.16 -21.54
N LYS A 130 -1.28 8.10 -20.64
CA LYS A 130 0.00 7.43 -20.88
C LYS A 130 0.12 6.25 -19.95
N ASP A 131 0.42 5.09 -20.50
CA ASP A 131 0.83 3.95 -19.70
C ASP A 131 2.22 4.23 -19.12
N LEU A 132 2.26 4.67 -17.85
CA LEU A 132 3.48 5.01 -17.15
C LEU A 132 4.11 3.81 -16.46
N LEU A 133 3.35 2.76 -16.22
CA LEU A 133 3.75 1.64 -15.38
C LEU A 133 4.03 0.36 -16.16
N GLY A 134 3.48 0.23 -17.38
CA GLY A 134 3.65 -0.95 -18.24
C GLY A 134 3.08 -2.21 -17.61
N LEU A 135 1.93 -2.10 -16.94
CA LEU A 135 1.27 -3.22 -16.26
C LEU A 135 0.31 -3.92 -17.20
N SER A 136 0.16 -5.23 -17.01
CA SER A 136 -0.82 -6.07 -17.70
C SER A 136 -1.36 -7.12 -16.76
N THR A 137 -2.61 -7.53 -16.97
CA THR A 137 -3.21 -8.64 -16.25
C THR A 137 -2.75 -9.95 -16.90
N GLU A 138 -2.27 -10.89 -16.10
CA GLU A 138 -1.87 -12.21 -16.60
C GLU A 138 -3.08 -13.14 -16.63
N ALA A 139 -3.82 -13.21 -15.51
CA ALA A 139 -5.03 -14.01 -15.39
C ALA A 139 -5.93 -13.44 -14.30
N VAL A 140 -7.21 -13.75 -14.38
CA VAL A 140 -8.20 -13.55 -13.33
C VAL A 140 -8.83 -14.90 -13.05
N GLU A 141 -8.93 -15.28 -11.79
CA GLU A 141 -9.51 -16.54 -11.36
C GLU A 141 -10.49 -16.29 -10.21
N LEU A 142 -11.71 -16.82 -10.32
CA LEU A 142 -12.71 -16.78 -9.27
C LEU A 142 -12.45 -17.93 -8.29
N LEU A 143 -11.99 -17.60 -7.10
CA LEU A 143 -11.68 -18.60 -6.07
C LEU A 143 -12.93 -19.23 -5.46
N GLN A 144 -14.02 -18.47 -5.40
CA GLN A 144 -15.30 -18.92 -4.84
C GLN A 144 -16.45 -18.15 -5.46
N ALA A 145 -17.47 -18.87 -5.85
CA ALA A 145 -18.75 -18.31 -6.29
C ALA A 145 -19.88 -19.18 -5.76
N GLY A 146 -20.96 -18.54 -5.31
CA GLY A 146 -22.19 -19.22 -4.91
C GLY A 146 -23.24 -19.08 -5.99
N VAL A 147 -23.80 -20.18 -6.45
CA VAL A 147 -24.93 -20.15 -7.37
C VAL A 147 -26.22 -20.09 -6.58
N ALA A 148 -27.18 -19.30 -7.04
CA ALA A 148 -28.49 -19.19 -6.40
C ALA A 148 -29.20 -20.55 -6.19
N THR A 149 -28.91 -21.52 -7.07
CA THR A 149 -29.50 -22.85 -7.07
C THR A 149 -28.67 -23.91 -6.32
N ASP A 150 -27.51 -23.55 -5.78
CA ASP A 150 -26.66 -24.48 -5.03
C ASP A 150 -27.40 -25.05 -3.79
N ASP A 151 -27.05 -26.28 -3.44
CA ASP A 151 -27.65 -27.01 -2.31
C ASP A 151 -29.18 -27.02 -2.32
N GLY A 152 -29.78 -27.14 -3.51
CA GLY A 152 -31.23 -27.13 -3.65
C GLY A 152 -31.89 -25.76 -3.43
N GLY A 153 -31.12 -24.70 -3.66
CA GLY A 153 -31.59 -23.31 -3.57
C GLY A 153 -31.42 -22.68 -2.19
N THR A 154 -30.60 -23.23 -1.32
CA THR A 154 -30.35 -22.68 0.02
C THR A 154 -29.79 -21.26 -0.03
N VAL A 155 -28.93 -20.96 -1.00
CA VAL A 155 -28.38 -19.63 -1.21
C VAL A 155 -29.49 -18.63 -1.53
N LEU A 156 -30.38 -18.98 -2.45
CA LEU A 156 -31.53 -18.16 -2.80
C LEU A 156 -32.47 -17.99 -1.61
N GLN A 157 -32.79 -19.08 -0.88
CA GLN A 157 -33.60 -19.01 0.31
C GLN A 157 -33.05 -18.11 1.38
N TYR A 158 -31.76 -18.15 1.60
CA TYR A 158 -31.09 -17.27 2.55
C TYR A 158 -31.27 -15.80 2.19
N HIS A 159 -31.05 -15.42 0.94
CA HIS A 159 -31.26 -14.05 0.47
C HIS A 159 -32.71 -13.60 0.55
N ILE A 160 -33.66 -14.48 0.22
CA ILE A 160 -35.10 -14.18 0.35
C ILE A 160 -35.45 -13.95 1.82
N VAL A 161 -35.00 -14.80 2.74
CA VAL A 161 -35.25 -14.63 4.17
C VAL A 161 -34.66 -13.33 4.69
N GLN A 162 -33.46 -12.98 4.26
CA GLN A 162 -32.80 -11.72 4.64
C GLN A 162 -33.61 -10.52 4.14
N TYR A 163 -34.03 -10.52 2.88
CA TYR A 163 -34.87 -9.49 2.30
C TYR A 163 -36.24 -9.35 3.06
N MET A 164 -36.85 -10.47 3.37
CA MET A 164 -38.11 -10.47 4.16
C MET A 164 -37.93 -9.93 5.58
N LYS A 165 -36.79 -10.19 6.20
CA LYS A 165 -36.45 -9.61 7.53
C LYS A 165 -36.27 -8.09 7.42
N ASP A 166 -35.62 -7.58 6.37
CA ASP A 166 -35.40 -6.16 6.16
C ASP A 166 -36.73 -5.42 5.91
N ILE A 167 -37.58 -5.95 5.04
CA ILE A 167 -38.92 -5.37 4.78
C ILE A 167 -39.80 -5.38 6.01
N SER A 168 -39.80 -6.47 6.78
CA SER A 168 -40.63 -6.60 7.98
C SER A 168 -40.12 -5.77 9.17
N GLY A 169 -38.97 -5.11 9.05
CA GLY A 169 -38.32 -4.36 10.12
C GLY A 169 -37.75 -5.22 11.25
N LEU A 170 -37.71 -6.55 11.05
CA LEU A 170 -37.15 -7.48 12.03
C LEU A 170 -35.64 -7.26 12.22
N SER A 171 -34.93 -6.88 11.19
CA SER A 171 -33.49 -6.53 11.27
C SER A 171 -33.24 -5.32 12.18
N LEU A 172 -34.11 -4.30 12.11
CA LEU A 172 -34.08 -3.16 13.03
C LEU A 172 -34.39 -3.56 14.46
N ALA A 173 -35.37 -4.45 14.67
CA ALA A 173 -35.70 -4.94 16.00
C ALA A 173 -34.56 -5.78 16.60
N GLU A 174 -33.91 -6.65 15.82
CA GLU A 174 -32.75 -7.42 16.24
C GLU A 174 -31.59 -6.48 16.60
N THR A 175 -31.28 -5.47 15.79
CA THR A 175 -30.25 -4.48 16.06
C THR A 175 -30.50 -3.65 17.31
N LEU A 176 -31.75 -3.24 17.53
CA LEU A 176 -32.13 -2.50 18.73
C LEU A 176 -32.09 -3.37 20.01
N LEU A 177 -32.45 -4.65 19.92
CA LEU A 177 -32.28 -5.60 21.02
C LEU A 177 -30.82 -5.85 21.34
N GLU A 178 -29.95 -5.98 20.33
CA GLU A 178 -28.54 -6.19 20.51
C GLU A 178 -27.86 -4.95 21.13
N GLN A 179 -28.24 -3.74 20.69
CA GLN A 179 -27.82 -2.49 21.32
C GLN A 179 -28.36 -2.33 22.73
N GLY A 180 -29.60 -2.75 22.98
CA GLY A 180 -30.20 -2.78 24.33
C GLY A 180 -29.42 -3.70 25.28
N ASN A 181 -29.05 -4.90 24.83
CA ASN A 181 -28.26 -5.85 25.60
C ASN A 181 -26.83 -5.33 25.86
N GLN A 182 -26.22 -4.62 24.88
CA GLN A 182 -24.93 -3.97 25.09
C GLN A 182 -24.97 -2.83 26.10
N LEU A 183 -26.09 -2.07 26.14
CA LEU A 183 -26.28 -1.01 27.13
C LEU A 183 -26.50 -1.61 28.52
N GLU A 184 -27.23 -2.74 28.64
CA GLU A 184 -27.42 -3.44 29.89
C GLU A 184 -26.13 -4.05 30.44
N ASP A 185 -25.25 -4.56 29.56
CA ASP A 185 -23.90 -5.05 29.90
C ASP A 185 -22.96 -3.90 30.32
N LEU A 186 -23.11 -2.70 29.75
CA LEU A 186 -22.40 -1.50 30.16
C LEU A 186 -22.91 -0.94 31.51
N GLN A 187 -24.20 -1.06 31.79
CA GLN A 187 -24.79 -0.69 33.09
C GLN A 187 -24.43 -1.69 34.21
N GLY A 188 -24.25 -2.96 33.86
CA GLY A 188 -23.83 -4.02 34.78
C GLY A 188 -22.32 -4.00 35.08
N ARG A 189 -21.53 -3.27 34.31
CA ARG A 189 -20.12 -3.01 34.63
C ARG A 189 -20.07 -1.91 35.66
N ASP A 190 -19.85 -2.33 36.89
CA ASP A 190 -19.69 -1.56 38.13
C ASP A 190 -19.08 -0.16 37.91
N LEU A 191 -19.91 0.82 37.60
CA LEU A 191 -19.56 2.24 37.71
C LEU A 191 -19.26 2.60 39.17
N GLU A 192 -19.80 1.84 40.13
CA GLU A 192 -19.51 2.01 41.57
C GLU A 192 -18.06 1.71 41.90
N ALA A 193 -17.44 0.72 41.25
CA ALA A 193 -16.02 0.39 41.48
C ALA A 193 -15.05 1.47 40.96
N GLU A 194 -15.44 2.20 39.93
CA GLU A 194 -14.62 3.28 39.36
C GLU A 194 -14.74 4.57 40.16
N TRP A 195 -15.90 4.81 40.80
CA TRP A 195 -16.10 5.94 41.72
C TRP A 195 -15.35 5.73 43.05
N ASP A 196 -15.27 4.53 43.61
CA ASP A 196 -14.53 4.21 44.78
C ASP A 196 -13.03 4.38 44.62
N LEU A 197 -12.48 4.02 43.44
CA LEU A 197 -11.06 4.24 43.12
C LEU A 197 -10.72 5.74 42.97
N SER A 198 -11.63 6.57 42.52
CA SER A 198 -11.41 8.01 42.40
C SER A 198 -11.48 8.74 43.75
N LEU A 199 -12.29 8.24 44.70
CA LEU A 199 -12.42 8.80 46.04
C LEU A 199 -11.21 8.46 46.94
N ILE A 200 -10.57 7.31 46.74
CA ILE A 200 -9.35 6.92 47.45
C ILE A 200 -8.16 7.82 47.12
N HIS A 201 -8.11 8.36 45.89
CA HIS A 201 -7.01 9.22 45.49
C HIS A 201 -7.11 10.68 45.96
N ILE A 202 -8.27 11.10 46.51
CA ILE A 202 -8.49 12.47 47.02
C ILE A 202 -8.23 12.58 48.53
N SER A 203 -8.07 11.49 49.24
CA SER A 203 -7.98 11.48 50.72
C SER A 203 -6.58 11.27 51.32
N GLU A 204 -5.51 11.41 50.54
CA GLU A 204 -4.16 11.47 51.11
C GLU A 204 -3.63 12.91 51.18
N PRO A 205 -3.22 13.40 52.38
CA PRO A 205 -2.67 14.74 52.55
C PRO A 205 -1.22 14.88 52.09
#